data_e70094263a97a4dd03918f178329130e
#
_entry.id   e70094263a97a4dd03918f178329130e
#
_cell.length_a   1.000
_cell.length_b   1.000
_cell.length_c   1.000
_cell.angle_alpha   90.00
_cell.angle_beta   90.00
_cell.angle_gamma   90.00
#
_symmetry.space_group_name_H-M   'P 1'
#
loop_
_entity.id
_entity.type
_entity.pdbx_description
1 polymer ?
#
loop_
_entity_poly.entity_id
_entity_poly.type
_entity_poly.pdbx_seq_one_letter_code
_entity_poly.pdbx_strand_id
1 'polypeptide(L)'
;MSRVRPVEIVGGGLAGLSLGLALCKMGLPVSIFEAGDYPRHRVCGEFIAGLDARTRATLALEGPLEGALLHRTVAWHENDRAAGHSVLPEAAFGLSRHALDVRLAEAFVTAGGKLFTHARIATETAGPGRVIAAGRRRQRSRWIGLKAHVEGFSTSADLELYLGRDAYVGICSVGEDRVNFCGLFRSHPGLQIDPRATPLEKHLRAAGLNRLADRLAGSSIDASSVCAVAALSFARPDPQDPRLLIGDAFAMIPPFTGNGMAMAFQSAAAALGPIAAWSRGEREWVETVRIVRRRLRRRFGVRLVVADLLHRFVHAPPPQRWFLAANRAGLVPFRPFYRILH
;
A
#
# COMPACT_ATOMS: atom_id res chain seq x y z
N MET A 1 30.59 -17.67 -21.89
CA MET A 1 29.53 -17.39 -20.90
C MET A 1 29.20 -15.90 -20.98
N SER A 2 27.98 -15.51 -21.30
CA SER A 2 27.60 -14.10 -21.32
C SER A 2 27.69 -13.54 -19.89
N ARG A 3 28.33 -12.37 -19.75
CA ARG A 3 28.51 -11.70 -18.45
C ARG A 3 27.13 -11.32 -17.91
N VAL A 4 26.80 -11.77 -16.70
CA VAL A 4 25.54 -11.43 -16.02
C VAL A 4 25.47 -9.90 -15.82
N ARG A 5 24.38 -9.27 -16.25
CA ARG A 5 24.18 -7.82 -16.21
C ARG A 5 23.61 -7.42 -14.84
N PRO A 6 24.15 -6.42 -14.13
CA PRO A 6 23.63 -5.98 -12.85
C PRO A 6 22.27 -5.27 -12.98
N VAL A 7 21.43 -5.41 -11.96
CA VAL A 7 20.13 -4.73 -11.87
C VAL A 7 20.20 -3.61 -10.84
N GLU A 8 19.79 -2.42 -11.23
CA GLU A 8 19.61 -1.27 -10.34
C GLU A 8 18.15 -1.05 -10.00
N ILE A 9 17.82 -0.96 -8.73
CA ILE A 9 16.46 -0.65 -8.26
C ILE A 9 16.48 0.69 -7.53
N VAL A 10 15.70 1.63 -7.99
CA VAL A 10 15.53 2.95 -7.36
C VAL A 10 14.27 2.92 -6.51
N GLY A 11 14.45 2.92 -5.20
CA GLY A 11 13.42 2.85 -4.17
C GLY A 11 13.38 1.51 -3.42
N GLY A 12 13.66 1.57 -2.13
CA GLY A 12 13.66 0.48 -1.16
C GLY A 12 12.32 0.33 -0.41
N GLY A 13 11.21 0.41 -1.12
CA GLY A 13 9.89 0.04 -0.60
C GLY A 13 9.57 -1.43 -0.85
N LEU A 14 8.32 -1.86 -0.54
CA LEU A 14 7.90 -3.27 -0.68
C LEU A 14 8.21 -3.86 -2.06
N ALA A 15 7.90 -3.12 -3.14
CA ALA A 15 8.12 -3.61 -4.50
C ALA A 15 9.62 -3.75 -4.83
N GLY A 16 10.44 -2.76 -4.45
CA GLY A 16 11.88 -2.77 -4.74
C GLY A 16 12.63 -3.83 -3.94
N LEU A 17 12.41 -3.87 -2.62
CA LEU A 17 13.05 -4.85 -1.74
C LEU A 17 12.66 -6.28 -2.09
N SER A 18 11.38 -6.57 -2.30
CA SER A 18 10.94 -7.92 -2.63
C SER A 18 11.41 -8.40 -4.01
N LEU A 19 11.45 -7.51 -5.01
CA LEU A 19 12.05 -7.83 -6.31
C LEU A 19 13.55 -8.09 -6.17
N GLY A 20 14.25 -7.21 -5.45
CA GLY A 20 15.69 -7.35 -5.20
C GLY A 20 16.03 -8.65 -4.49
N LEU A 21 15.31 -8.98 -3.41
CA LEU A 21 15.46 -10.25 -2.69
C LEU A 21 15.29 -11.46 -3.60
N ALA A 22 14.22 -11.49 -4.39
CA ALA A 22 13.96 -12.60 -5.30
C ALA A 22 15.03 -12.74 -6.40
N LEU A 23 15.53 -11.63 -6.95
CA LEU A 23 16.63 -11.64 -7.93
C LEU A 23 17.94 -12.12 -7.30
N CYS A 24 18.28 -11.68 -6.08
CA CYS A 24 19.48 -12.14 -5.37
C CYS A 24 19.40 -13.65 -5.08
N LYS A 25 18.24 -14.18 -4.70
CA LYS A 25 18.04 -15.63 -4.53
C LYS A 25 18.18 -16.42 -5.83
N MET A 26 18.07 -15.77 -6.98
CA MET A 26 18.40 -16.37 -8.30
C MET A 26 19.87 -16.22 -8.69
N GLY A 27 20.73 -15.71 -7.79
CA GLY A 27 22.16 -15.49 -8.00
C GLY A 27 22.48 -14.27 -8.89
N LEU A 28 21.56 -13.31 -9.02
CA LEU A 28 21.74 -12.15 -9.86
C LEU A 28 22.25 -10.94 -9.04
N PRO A 29 23.19 -10.14 -9.60
CA PRO A 29 23.72 -8.97 -8.90
C PRO A 29 22.71 -7.82 -8.89
N VAL A 30 22.31 -7.36 -7.68
CA VAL A 30 21.32 -6.30 -7.49
C VAL A 30 21.84 -5.24 -6.55
N SER A 31 21.62 -3.97 -6.94
CA SER A 31 21.81 -2.80 -6.09
C SER A 31 20.48 -2.07 -5.89
N ILE A 32 20.15 -1.72 -4.65
CA ILE A 32 18.96 -0.92 -4.30
C ILE A 32 19.42 0.42 -3.74
N PHE A 33 18.85 1.52 -4.25
CA PHE A 33 19.09 2.88 -3.78
C PHE A 33 17.81 3.41 -3.12
N GLU A 34 17.84 3.63 -1.81
CA GLU A 34 16.73 4.18 -1.02
C GLU A 34 17.10 5.59 -0.52
N ALA A 35 16.16 6.54 -0.71
CA ALA A 35 16.38 7.94 -0.34
C ALA A 35 16.35 8.20 1.17
N GLY A 36 15.77 7.28 1.94
CA GLY A 36 15.69 7.33 3.40
C GLY A 36 16.45 6.19 4.05
N ASP A 37 15.99 5.82 5.24
CA ASP A 37 16.59 4.78 6.06
C ASP A 37 15.54 3.81 6.61
N TYR A 38 15.98 2.79 7.34
CA TYR A 38 15.16 1.79 8.05
C TYR A 38 15.58 1.74 9.53
N PRO A 39 14.63 1.52 10.44
CA PRO A 39 13.18 1.44 10.27
C PRO A 39 12.54 2.81 10.01
N ARG A 40 11.39 2.83 9.33
CA ARG A 40 10.66 4.07 9.07
C ARG A 40 9.15 3.83 9.00
N HIS A 41 8.37 4.66 9.70
CA HIS A 41 6.92 4.70 9.54
C HIS A 41 6.52 5.31 8.20
N ARG A 42 5.45 4.81 7.60
CA ARG A 42 4.89 5.30 6.34
C ARG A 42 3.36 5.39 6.46
N VAL A 43 2.75 6.33 5.76
CA VAL A 43 1.29 6.35 5.63
C VAL A 43 0.84 5.12 4.86
N CYS A 44 0.29 4.15 5.58
CA CYS A 44 -0.15 2.86 5.05
C CYS A 44 -1.21 2.27 5.98
N GLY A 45 -2.20 1.56 5.41
CA GLY A 45 -3.16 0.81 6.20
C GLY A 45 -2.60 -0.41 6.93
N GLU A 46 -1.39 -0.85 6.57
CA GLU A 46 -0.71 -1.99 7.18
C GLU A 46 -1.54 -3.29 7.16
N PHE A 47 -2.45 -3.36 6.21
CA PHE A 47 -3.38 -4.45 5.95
C PHE A 47 -3.16 -4.96 4.53
N ILE A 48 -2.75 -6.22 4.39
CA ILE A 48 -2.33 -6.84 3.12
C ILE A 48 -3.38 -7.86 2.70
N ALA A 49 -4.36 -7.44 1.92
CA ALA A 49 -5.36 -8.33 1.35
C ALA A 49 -4.98 -8.74 -0.09
N GLY A 50 -5.34 -9.97 -0.48
CA GLY A 50 -5.12 -10.48 -1.84
C GLY A 50 -3.66 -10.79 -2.18
N LEU A 51 -2.83 -11.11 -1.19
CA LEU A 51 -1.47 -11.58 -1.39
C LEU A 51 -1.46 -13.11 -1.46
N ASP A 52 -1.58 -13.65 -2.67
CA ASP A 52 -1.66 -15.09 -2.93
C ASP A 52 -0.37 -15.84 -2.57
N ALA A 53 -0.49 -17.16 -2.28
CA ALA A 53 0.63 -18.03 -1.89
C ALA A 53 1.72 -18.09 -2.98
N ARG A 54 1.34 -18.09 -4.25
CA ARG A 54 2.29 -18.11 -5.36
C ARG A 54 3.15 -16.85 -5.38
N THR A 55 2.55 -15.68 -5.18
CA THR A 55 3.30 -14.40 -5.09
C THR A 55 4.25 -14.41 -3.90
N ARG A 56 3.82 -14.91 -2.74
CA ARG A 56 4.69 -15.03 -1.54
C ARG A 56 5.89 -15.94 -1.81
N ALA A 57 5.64 -17.16 -2.31
CA ALA A 57 6.71 -18.10 -2.64
C ALA A 57 7.68 -17.56 -3.72
N THR A 58 7.13 -16.93 -4.79
CA THR A 58 7.94 -16.33 -5.86
C THR A 58 8.90 -15.26 -5.36
N LEU A 59 8.51 -14.49 -4.34
CA LEU A 59 9.28 -13.38 -3.80
C LEU A 59 10.00 -13.73 -2.48
N ALA A 60 9.88 -14.98 -2.01
CA ALA A 60 10.43 -15.47 -0.74
C ALA A 60 10.01 -14.61 0.47
N LEU A 61 8.70 -14.35 0.59
CA LEU A 61 8.13 -13.48 1.61
C LEU A 61 7.79 -14.20 2.92
N GLU A 62 7.97 -15.50 3.04
CA GLU A 62 7.61 -16.28 4.23
C GLU A 62 8.31 -15.73 5.48
N GLY A 63 9.63 -15.54 5.44
CA GLY A 63 10.39 -14.97 6.56
C GLY A 63 10.01 -13.53 6.87
N PRO A 64 10.00 -12.59 5.90
CA PRO A 64 9.55 -11.21 6.14
C PRO A 64 8.14 -11.08 6.69
N LEU A 65 7.21 -12.01 6.39
CA LEU A 65 5.84 -12.02 6.88
C LEU A 65 5.64 -12.86 8.13
N GLU A 66 6.69 -13.46 8.68
CA GLU A 66 6.61 -14.25 9.89
C GLU A 66 6.01 -13.45 11.05
N GLY A 67 5.07 -14.05 11.79
CA GLY A 67 4.38 -13.41 12.90
C GLY A 67 3.36 -12.33 12.49
N ALA A 68 3.07 -12.15 11.19
CA ALA A 68 1.98 -11.29 10.76
C ALA A 68 0.63 -11.82 11.26
N LEU A 69 -0.23 -10.93 11.74
CA LEU A 69 -1.59 -11.28 12.16
C LEU A 69 -2.41 -11.70 10.94
N LEU A 70 -3.34 -12.64 11.15
CA LEU A 70 -4.29 -13.08 10.14
C LEU A 70 -5.65 -12.46 10.40
N HIS A 71 -6.06 -11.56 9.55
CA HIS A 71 -7.33 -10.84 9.59
C HIS A 71 -8.37 -11.50 8.70
N ARG A 72 -9.59 -11.69 9.22
CA ARG A 72 -10.69 -12.36 8.53
C ARG A 72 -12.00 -11.57 8.54
N THR A 73 -12.14 -10.62 9.45
CA THR A 73 -13.38 -9.89 9.67
C THR A 73 -13.25 -8.41 9.36
N VAL A 74 -14.30 -7.81 8.78
CA VAL A 74 -14.35 -6.39 8.46
C VAL A 74 -15.65 -5.81 9.02
N ALA A 75 -15.55 -4.77 9.83
CA ALA A 75 -16.69 -3.97 10.27
C ALA A 75 -16.75 -2.64 9.49
N TRP A 76 -17.97 -2.26 9.10
CA TRP A 76 -18.24 -1.03 8.38
C TRP A 76 -18.97 -0.04 9.28
N HIS A 77 -18.54 1.21 9.29
CA HIS A 77 -19.13 2.29 10.05
C HIS A 77 -19.41 3.50 9.13
N GLU A 78 -20.56 4.12 9.31
CA GLU A 78 -20.97 5.38 8.67
C GLU A 78 -21.22 6.43 9.74
N ASN A 79 -20.47 7.53 9.73
CA ASN A 79 -20.62 8.61 10.71
C ASN A 79 -20.76 8.05 12.14
N ASP A 80 -19.82 7.20 12.54
CA ASP A 80 -19.77 6.50 13.84
C ASP A 80 -20.91 5.50 14.13
N ARG A 81 -21.71 5.15 13.15
CA ARG A 81 -22.78 4.13 13.28
C ARG A 81 -22.38 2.86 12.57
N ALA A 82 -22.59 1.71 13.21
CA ALA A 82 -22.37 0.42 12.56
C ALA A 82 -23.21 0.31 11.27
N ALA A 83 -22.57 -0.09 10.18
CA ALA A 83 -23.15 -0.20 8.86
C ALA A 83 -23.08 -1.63 8.28
N GLY A 84 -22.49 -2.57 9.00
CA GLY A 84 -22.46 -3.99 8.64
C GLY A 84 -21.14 -4.67 9.00
N HIS A 85 -21.14 -5.99 8.86
CA HIS A 85 -19.98 -6.85 9.02
C HIS A 85 -19.79 -7.71 7.76
N SER A 86 -18.56 -8.03 7.44
CA SER A 86 -18.22 -8.92 6.33
C SER A 86 -17.08 -9.86 6.74
N VAL A 87 -17.08 -11.05 6.16
CA VAL A 87 -15.95 -11.99 6.29
C VAL A 87 -15.16 -11.98 4.99
N LEU A 88 -13.86 -11.81 5.11
CA LEU A 88 -12.94 -11.85 3.95
C LEU A 88 -12.95 -13.26 3.34
N PRO A 89 -13.02 -13.40 2.01
CA PRO A 89 -12.91 -14.69 1.33
C PRO A 89 -11.58 -15.40 1.60
N GLU A 90 -10.51 -14.62 1.78
CA GLU A 90 -9.16 -15.06 2.14
C GLU A 90 -8.64 -14.19 3.28
N ALA A 91 -7.83 -14.78 4.17
CA ALA A 91 -7.22 -14.02 5.25
C ALA A 91 -6.27 -12.96 4.71
N ALA A 92 -6.34 -11.75 5.26
CA ALA A 92 -5.36 -10.70 5.02
C ALA A 92 -4.28 -10.73 6.11
N PHE A 93 -3.09 -10.18 5.82
CA PHE A 93 -2.02 -10.06 6.79
C PHE A 93 -2.03 -8.65 7.41
N GLY A 94 -1.95 -8.58 8.74
CA GLY A 94 -1.71 -7.36 9.50
C GLY A 94 -0.26 -7.32 9.96
N LEU A 95 0.50 -6.34 9.51
CA LEU A 95 1.90 -6.17 9.91
C LEU A 95 2.34 -4.73 9.68
N SER A 96 2.98 -4.16 10.70
CA SER A 96 3.54 -2.82 10.60
C SER A 96 4.54 -2.70 9.45
N ARG A 97 4.43 -1.62 8.66
CA ARG A 97 5.42 -1.26 7.64
C ARG A 97 6.80 -0.96 8.24
N HIS A 98 6.83 -0.48 9.48
CA HIS A 98 8.06 -0.26 10.24
C HIS A 98 8.85 -1.57 10.40
N ALA A 99 8.20 -2.66 10.75
CA ALA A 99 8.81 -3.97 10.88
C ALA A 99 9.04 -4.66 9.51
N LEU A 100 8.04 -4.65 8.63
CA LEU A 100 8.11 -5.35 7.35
C LEU A 100 9.21 -4.81 6.42
N ASP A 101 9.37 -3.47 6.37
CA ASP A 101 10.39 -2.85 5.51
C ASP A 101 11.81 -3.23 5.99
N VAL A 102 12.05 -3.29 7.32
CA VAL A 102 13.33 -3.74 7.91
C VAL A 102 13.61 -5.19 7.56
N ARG A 103 12.65 -6.10 7.84
CA ARG A 103 12.80 -7.52 7.56
C ARG A 103 13.11 -7.81 6.09
N LEU A 104 12.47 -7.07 5.17
CA LEU A 104 12.76 -7.19 3.74
C LEU A 104 14.15 -6.65 3.39
N ALA A 105 14.58 -5.55 4.01
CA ALA A 105 15.91 -4.99 3.79
C ALA A 105 17.01 -5.94 4.29
N GLU A 106 16.85 -6.49 5.48
CA GLU A 106 17.77 -7.48 6.07
C GLU A 106 17.83 -8.76 5.21
N ALA A 107 16.67 -9.30 4.81
CA ALA A 107 16.61 -10.47 3.94
C ALA A 107 17.29 -10.22 2.58
N PHE A 108 17.13 -9.01 2.00
CA PHE A 108 17.80 -8.62 0.77
C PHE A 108 19.31 -8.57 0.92
N VAL A 109 19.83 -7.94 1.98
CA VAL A 109 21.27 -7.86 2.26
C VAL A 109 21.85 -9.25 2.54
N THR A 110 21.18 -10.06 3.35
CA THR A 110 21.56 -11.45 3.65
C THR A 110 21.63 -12.32 2.38
N ALA A 111 20.75 -12.04 1.39
CA ALA A 111 20.79 -12.72 0.09
C ALA A 111 21.90 -12.20 -0.86
N GLY A 112 22.80 -11.32 -0.39
CA GLY A 112 23.93 -10.77 -1.15
C GLY A 112 23.61 -9.51 -1.94
N GLY A 113 22.47 -8.88 -1.71
CA GLY A 113 22.09 -7.61 -2.33
C GLY A 113 22.86 -6.40 -1.75
N LYS A 114 23.13 -5.40 -2.58
CA LYS A 114 23.77 -4.14 -2.16
C LYS A 114 22.71 -3.08 -1.88
N LEU A 115 22.52 -2.70 -0.62
CA LEU A 115 21.56 -1.68 -0.19
C LEU A 115 22.29 -0.37 0.14
N PHE A 116 21.89 0.71 -0.54
CA PHE A 116 22.40 2.06 -0.30
C PHE A 116 21.26 2.91 0.25
N THR A 117 21.30 3.20 1.55
CA THR A 117 20.39 4.13 2.22
C THR A 117 20.89 5.57 2.07
N HIS A 118 20.01 6.56 2.33
CA HIS A 118 20.29 7.99 2.11
C HIS A 118 20.77 8.33 0.69
N ALA A 119 20.50 7.42 -0.28
CA ALA A 119 20.92 7.51 -1.67
C ALA A 119 19.74 7.90 -2.57
N ARG A 120 19.56 9.19 -2.80
CA ARG A 120 18.51 9.72 -3.69
C ARG A 120 19.00 9.72 -5.13
N ILE A 121 18.43 8.83 -5.93
CA ILE A 121 18.68 8.72 -7.37
C ILE A 121 17.55 9.36 -8.17
N ALA A 122 17.88 10.02 -9.27
CA ALA A 122 16.90 10.59 -10.20
C ALA A 122 16.00 9.48 -10.79
N THR A 123 14.70 9.68 -10.73
CA THR A 123 13.71 8.71 -11.20
C THR A 123 13.28 8.93 -12.65
N GLU A 124 13.68 10.05 -13.24
CA GLU A 124 13.32 10.49 -14.59
C GLU A 124 14.12 9.75 -15.67
N THR A 125 15.32 9.26 -15.31
CA THR A 125 16.23 8.63 -16.26
C THR A 125 15.85 7.18 -16.50
N ALA A 126 15.56 6.83 -17.75
CA ALA A 126 15.45 5.45 -18.20
C ALA A 126 16.84 4.91 -18.55
N GLY A 127 17.07 3.61 -18.34
CA GLY A 127 18.32 2.96 -18.72
C GLY A 127 18.21 1.44 -18.61
N PRO A 128 19.04 0.69 -19.37
CA PRO A 128 19.08 -0.75 -19.26
C PRO A 128 19.41 -1.19 -17.83
N GLY A 129 18.64 -2.14 -17.31
CA GLY A 129 18.80 -2.68 -15.96
C GLY A 129 18.24 -1.82 -14.84
N ARG A 130 17.71 -0.63 -15.13
CA ARG A 130 17.16 0.27 -14.10
C ARG A 130 15.66 0.09 -13.91
N VAL A 131 15.26 -0.26 -12.69
CA VAL A 131 13.88 -0.44 -12.25
C VAL A 131 13.50 0.68 -11.28
N ILE A 132 12.40 1.39 -11.56
CA ILE A 132 11.90 2.46 -10.71
C ILE A 132 10.80 1.91 -9.79
N ALA A 133 11.11 1.84 -8.51
CA ALA A 133 10.22 1.43 -7.40
C ALA A 133 10.11 2.53 -6.34
N ALA A 134 10.33 3.79 -6.71
CA ALA A 134 10.45 4.94 -5.81
C ALA A 134 9.11 5.42 -5.20
N GLY A 135 8.04 4.62 -5.36
CA GLY A 135 6.72 4.92 -4.83
C GLY A 135 5.98 5.96 -5.66
N ARG A 136 5.00 6.59 -5.05
CA ARG A 136 4.09 7.51 -5.72
C ARG A 136 4.77 8.75 -6.30
N ARG A 137 4.26 9.23 -7.44
CA ARG A 137 4.62 10.55 -7.98
C ARG A 137 3.85 11.66 -7.23
N ARG A 138 4.51 12.76 -6.94
CA ARG A 138 3.84 13.95 -6.39
C ARG A 138 3.03 14.62 -7.49
N GLN A 139 1.74 14.82 -7.24
CA GLN A 139 0.85 15.58 -8.13
C GLN A 139 -0.06 16.47 -7.29
N ARG A 140 -0.57 17.56 -7.87
CA ARG A 140 -1.51 18.44 -7.17
C ARG A 140 -2.78 17.66 -6.84
N SER A 141 -3.12 17.57 -5.57
CA SER A 141 -4.32 16.92 -5.07
C SER A 141 -4.71 17.50 -3.72
N ARG A 142 -5.99 17.41 -3.39
CA ARG A 142 -6.52 17.83 -2.08
C ARG A 142 -6.55 16.70 -1.06
N TRP A 143 -6.03 15.52 -1.39
CA TRP A 143 -6.04 14.39 -0.48
C TRP A 143 -4.82 14.37 0.43
N ILE A 144 -5.09 14.16 1.73
CA ILE A 144 -4.09 14.02 2.78
C ILE A 144 -4.25 12.64 3.41
N GLY A 145 -3.18 11.86 3.46
CA GLY A 145 -3.10 10.62 4.21
C GLY A 145 -2.49 10.89 5.58
N LEU A 146 -3.12 10.38 6.62
CA LEU A 146 -2.61 10.41 8.01
C LEU A 146 -2.56 9.00 8.57
N LYS A 147 -1.54 8.73 9.39
CA LYS A 147 -1.36 7.43 10.04
C LYS A 147 -0.79 7.63 11.44
N ALA A 148 -1.24 6.82 12.39
CA ALA A 148 -0.63 6.67 13.70
C ALA A 148 -0.82 5.22 14.20
N HIS A 149 0.10 4.73 15.03
CA HIS A 149 -0.14 3.58 15.89
C HIS A 149 -0.73 4.03 17.22
N VAL A 150 -1.64 3.24 17.73
CA VAL A 150 -2.40 3.53 18.96
C VAL A 150 -2.40 2.30 19.85
N GLU A 151 -2.11 2.48 21.11
CA GLU A 151 -2.16 1.47 22.17
C GLU A 151 -3.42 1.63 23.02
N GLY A 152 -3.91 0.52 23.58
CA GLY A 152 -5.11 0.52 24.42
C GLY A 152 -6.41 0.79 23.66
N PHE A 153 -6.43 0.60 22.34
CA PHE A 153 -7.62 0.79 21.50
C PHE A 153 -8.26 -0.55 21.15
N SER A 154 -9.49 -0.78 21.58
CA SER A 154 -10.24 -2.00 21.27
C SER A 154 -10.98 -1.88 19.94
N THR A 155 -10.91 -2.92 19.11
CA THR A 155 -11.65 -3.04 17.84
C THR A 155 -12.72 -4.12 17.93
N SER A 156 -13.80 -3.96 17.19
CA SER A 156 -14.91 -4.93 17.10
C SER A 156 -14.72 -5.97 15.99
N ALA A 157 -13.73 -5.75 15.11
CA ALA A 157 -13.35 -6.65 14.02
C ALA A 157 -11.85 -6.48 13.72
N ASP A 158 -11.29 -7.39 12.94
CA ASP A 158 -9.86 -7.33 12.56
C ASP A 158 -9.52 -6.08 11.73
N LEU A 159 -10.46 -5.63 10.90
CA LEU A 159 -10.42 -4.37 10.18
C LEU A 159 -11.73 -3.61 10.42
N GLU A 160 -11.64 -2.38 10.91
CA GLU A 160 -12.75 -1.44 10.95
C GLU A 160 -12.57 -0.36 9.88
N LEU A 161 -13.62 -0.13 9.08
CA LEU A 161 -13.65 0.90 8.06
C LEU A 161 -14.71 1.95 8.41
N TYR A 162 -14.26 3.16 8.66
CA TYR A 162 -15.09 4.32 8.97
C TYR A 162 -15.21 5.22 7.77
N LEU A 163 -16.44 5.45 7.30
CA LEU A 163 -16.77 6.37 6.23
C LEU A 163 -17.33 7.66 6.84
N GLY A 164 -16.63 8.75 6.63
CA GLY A 164 -17.03 10.08 7.05
C GLY A 164 -17.22 11.01 5.84
N ARG A 165 -17.52 12.29 6.10
CA ARG A 165 -17.63 13.30 5.07
C ARG A 165 -16.27 13.59 4.46
N ASP A 166 -16.11 13.37 3.15
CA ASP A 166 -14.84 13.56 2.43
C ASP A 166 -13.64 12.83 3.08
N ALA A 167 -13.90 11.70 3.74
CA ALA A 167 -12.88 10.94 4.43
C ALA A 167 -13.26 9.45 4.57
N TYR A 168 -12.24 8.62 4.69
CA TYR A 168 -12.38 7.29 5.27
C TYR A 168 -11.15 6.96 6.12
N VAL A 169 -11.35 6.07 7.10
CA VAL A 169 -10.31 5.60 8.00
C VAL A 169 -10.39 4.09 8.12
N GLY A 170 -9.25 3.41 7.94
CA GLY A 170 -9.06 2.00 8.25
C GLY A 170 -8.33 1.85 9.58
N ILE A 171 -8.81 0.93 10.40
CA ILE A 171 -8.23 0.62 11.71
C ILE A 171 -8.03 -0.89 11.77
N CYS A 172 -6.81 -1.34 11.98
CA CYS A 172 -6.50 -2.77 12.12
C CYS A 172 -5.38 -3.02 13.12
N SER A 173 -5.39 -4.17 13.78
CA SER A 173 -4.29 -4.60 14.64
C SER A 173 -3.05 -4.93 13.80
N VAL A 174 -1.87 -4.60 14.31
CA VAL A 174 -0.56 -4.86 13.67
C VAL A 174 0.40 -5.65 14.57
N GLY A 175 -0.11 -6.19 15.68
CA GLY A 175 0.64 -6.93 16.69
C GLY A 175 1.09 -6.06 17.85
N GLU A 176 1.58 -6.71 18.92
CA GLU A 176 2.11 -6.06 20.12
C GLU A 176 1.14 -5.07 20.78
N ASP A 177 -0.14 -5.42 20.85
CA ASP A 177 -1.26 -4.61 21.37
C ASP A 177 -1.40 -3.24 20.69
N ARG A 178 -0.83 -3.08 19.50
CA ARG A 178 -0.89 -1.87 18.69
C ARG A 178 -1.92 -1.99 17.57
N VAL A 179 -2.67 -0.93 17.41
CA VAL A 179 -3.65 -0.76 16.34
C VAL A 179 -3.18 0.35 15.41
N ASN A 180 -3.18 0.10 14.11
CA ASN A 180 -2.86 1.08 13.10
C ASN A 180 -4.13 1.85 12.71
N PHE A 181 -4.09 3.15 12.87
CA PHE A 181 -5.05 4.10 12.30
C PHE A 181 -4.47 4.67 11.02
N CYS A 182 -5.15 4.49 9.90
CA CYS A 182 -4.74 5.09 8.64
C CYS A 182 -5.95 5.67 7.92
N GLY A 183 -5.95 6.98 7.70
CA GLY A 183 -7.05 7.69 7.06
C GLY A 183 -6.64 8.48 5.83
N LEU A 184 -7.57 8.61 4.89
CA LEU A 184 -7.51 9.53 3.77
C LEU A 184 -8.57 10.61 3.97
N PHE A 185 -8.15 11.86 3.94
CA PHE A 185 -8.97 13.03 4.21
C PHE A 185 -8.83 14.03 3.07
N ARG A 186 -9.93 14.69 2.73
CA ARG A 186 -9.88 15.82 1.80
C ARG A 186 -9.48 17.08 2.57
N SER A 187 -8.51 17.81 2.07
CA SER A 187 -8.09 19.08 2.64
C SER A 187 -9.20 20.11 2.47
N HIS A 188 -9.62 20.74 3.56
CA HIS A 188 -10.56 21.85 3.57
C HIS A 188 -9.81 23.13 3.99
N PRO A 189 -9.83 24.21 3.18
CA PRO A 189 -9.35 25.52 3.61
C PRO A 189 -10.17 25.98 4.80
N GLY A 190 -9.51 26.47 5.86
CA GLY A 190 -10.18 27.01 7.04
C GLY A 190 -10.55 26.00 8.12
N LEU A 191 -9.96 24.80 8.12
CA LEU A 191 -10.09 23.86 9.23
C LEU A 191 -9.59 24.58 10.53
N GLN A 192 -10.52 24.99 11.38
CA GLN A 192 -10.18 25.52 12.70
C GLN A 192 -9.58 24.39 13.54
N ILE A 193 -8.36 24.63 13.98
CA ILE A 193 -7.54 23.58 14.58
C ILE A 193 -7.41 23.91 16.07
N ASP A 194 -8.04 23.12 16.94
CA ASP A 194 -7.68 23.11 18.35
C ASP A 194 -6.18 22.78 18.47
N PRO A 195 -5.34 23.67 19.02
CA PRO A 195 -3.90 23.42 19.12
C PRO A 195 -3.55 22.16 19.94
N ARG A 196 -4.43 21.75 20.83
CA ARG A 196 -4.24 20.60 21.74
C ARG A 196 -4.54 19.25 21.10
N ALA A 197 -5.40 19.22 20.07
CA ALA A 197 -5.76 17.98 19.40
C ALA A 197 -4.69 17.52 18.40
N THR A 198 -4.52 16.21 18.25
CA THR A 198 -3.60 15.63 17.24
C THR A 198 -4.09 15.88 15.82
N PRO A 199 -3.21 15.88 14.80
CA PRO A 199 -3.64 16.02 13.41
C PRO A 199 -4.70 15.00 12.99
N LEU A 200 -4.59 13.75 13.44
CA LEU A 200 -5.56 12.69 13.13
C LEU A 200 -6.92 13.00 13.76
N GLU A 201 -6.97 13.34 15.04
CA GLU A 201 -8.19 13.70 15.75
C GLU A 201 -8.93 14.88 15.09
N LYS A 202 -8.20 15.93 14.69
CA LYS A 202 -8.75 17.09 13.98
C LYS A 202 -9.47 16.70 12.70
N HIS A 203 -8.85 15.84 11.90
CA HIS A 203 -9.41 15.39 10.64
C HIS A 203 -10.60 14.45 10.85
N LEU A 204 -10.58 13.59 11.89
CA LEU A 204 -11.72 12.76 12.27
C LEU A 204 -12.94 13.61 12.60
N ARG A 205 -12.78 14.64 13.44
CA ARG A 205 -13.88 15.55 13.81
C ARG A 205 -14.42 16.33 12.59
N ALA A 206 -13.53 16.83 11.73
CA ALA A 206 -13.92 17.50 10.51
C ALA A 206 -14.70 16.59 9.55
N ALA A 207 -14.40 15.30 9.55
CA ALA A 207 -15.11 14.28 8.79
C ALA A 207 -16.44 13.84 9.43
N GLY A 208 -16.80 14.33 10.63
CA GLY A 208 -17.99 13.95 11.36
C GLY A 208 -17.86 12.63 12.14
N LEU A 209 -16.62 12.12 12.31
CA LEU A 209 -16.31 10.90 13.07
C LEU A 209 -15.96 11.28 14.53
N ASN A 210 -16.94 11.89 15.23
CA ASN A 210 -16.71 12.46 16.54
C ASN A 210 -16.49 11.40 17.62
N ARG A 211 -17.29 10.32 17.63
CA ARG A 211 -17.14 9.23 18.60
C ARG A 211 -15.80 8.50 18.42
N LEU A 212 -15.37 8.31 17.14
CA LEU A 212 -14.07 7.74 16.87
C LEU A 212 -12.94 8.66 17.36
N ALA A 213 -13.08 9.98 17.18
CA ALA A 213 -12.12 10.96 17.69
C ALA A 213 -12.07 10.95 19.23
N ASP A 214 -13.23 10.83 19.92
CA ASP A 214 -13.27 10.74 21.39
C ASP A 214 -12.61 9.45 21.91
N ARG A 215 -12.85 8.32 21.24
CA ARG A 215 -12.14 7.05 21.54
C ARG A 215 -10.63 7.16 21.34
N LEU A 216 -10.21 7.82 20.27
CA LEU A 216 -8.79 8.05 19.99
C LEU A 216 -8.16 8.95 21.05
N ALA A 217 -8.83 10.02 21.47
CA ALA A 217 -8.36 10.94 22.52
C ALA A 217 -8.19 10.24 23.88
N GLY A 218 -8.96 9.17 24.15
CA GLY A 218 -8.83 8.33 25.34
C GLY A 218 -7.77 7.22 25.26
N SER A 219 -7.00 7.16 24.16
CA SER A 219 -6.00 6.12 23.91
C SER A 219 -4.58 6.69 23.85
N SER A 220 -3.57 5.85 23.95
CA SER A 220 -2.17 6.27 23.85
C SER A 220 -1.70 6.23 22.38
N ILE A 221 -1.29 7.38 21.83
CA ILE A 221 -0.73 7.50 20.49
C ILE A 221 0.79 7.41 20.56
N ASP A 222 1.39 6.47 19.84
CA ASP A 222 2.82 6.43 19.60
C ASP A 222 3.22 7.62 18.71
N ALA A 223 3.77 8.67 19.31
CA ALA A 223 4.15 9.91 18.63
C ALA A 223 5.19 9.68 17.51
N SER A 224 6.07 8.66 17.65
CA SER A 224 7.09 8.30 16.66
C SER A 224 6.47 7.71 15.39
N SER A 225 5.29 7.14 15.51
CA SER A 225 4.56 6.49 14.42
C SER A 225 3.71 7.45 13.57
N VAL A 226 3.52 8.69 14.02
CA VAL A 226 2.68 9.69 13.35
C VAL A 226 3.29 10.08 12.02
N CYS A 227 2.54 9.82 10.95
CA CYS A 227 2.94 10.13 9.59
C CYS A 227 1.86 10.90 8.85
N ALA A 228 2.29 11.86 8.02
CA ALA A 228 1.41 12.60 7.14
C ALA A 228 1.95 12.63 5.71
N VAL A 229 1.05 12.53 4.75
CA VAL A 229 1.36 12.63 3.33
C VAL A 229 0.30 13.48 2.64
N ALA A 230 0.72 14.56 2.01
CA ALA A 230 -0.14 15.42 1.20
C ALA A 230 -0.03 15.11 -0.30
N ALA A 231 -0.95 15.67 -1.07
CA ALA A 231 -0.95 15.61 -2.53
C ALA A 231 -0.97 14.15 -3.07
N LEU A 232 -1.81 13.31 -2.48
CA LEU A 232 -2.05 11.95 -2.95
C LEU A 232 -2.86 11.97 -4.25
N SER A 233 -2.33 11.38 -5.31
CA SER A 233 -2.99 11.27 -6.61
C SER A 233 -3.03 9.82 -7.07
N PHE A 234 -4.16 9.42 -7.63
CA PHE A 234 -4.44 8.09 -8.17
C PHE A 234 -4.40 8.09 -9.70
N ALA A 235 -3.51 8.89 -10.29
CA ALA A 235 -3.36 8.99 -11.74
C ALA A 235 -2.94 7.65 -12.35
N ARG A 236 -3.46 7.39 -13.56
CA ARG A 236 -3.09 6.19 -14.32
C ARG A 236 -1.66 6.30 -14.86
N PRO A 237 -0.98 5.15 -15.04
CA PRO A 237 0.36 5.14 -15.62
C PRO A 237 0.31 5.63 -17.07
N ASP A 238 1.35 6.40 -17.44
CA ASP A 238 1.56 6.79 -18.83
C ASP A 238 1.80 5.55 -19.70
N PRO A 239 1.02 5.36 -20.76
CA PRO A 239 1.22 4.24 -21.68
C PRO A 239 2.57 4.23 -22.38
N GLN A 240 3.19 5.38 -22.57
CA GLN A 240 4.41 5.55 -23.36
C GLN A 240 5.67 5.75 -22.50
N ASP A 241 5.55 5.71 -21.16
CA ASP A 241 6.70 5.90 -20.27
C ASP A 241 7.83 4.88 -20.59
N PRO A 242 9.03 5.32 -21.01
CA PRO A 242 10.09 4.39 -21.40
C PRO A 242 10.71 3.61 -20.23
N ARG A 243 10.46 4.04 -18.99
CA ARG A 243 11.01 3.44 -17.77
C ARG A 243 10.31 2.14 -17.40
N LEU A 244 11.04 1.27 -16.72
CA LEU A 244 10.44 0.11 -16.06
C LEU A 244 9.98 0.53 -14.67
N LEU A 245 8.66 0.66 -14.49
CA LEU A 245 8.01 1.11 -13.25
C LEU A 245 7.32 -0.06 -12.57
N ILE A 246 7.47 -0.19 -11.23
CA ILE A 246 6.75 -1.17 -10.40
C ILE A 246 6.19 -0.52 -9.12
N GLY A 247 5.26 -1.19 -8.46
CA GLY A 247 4.58 -0.68 -7.27
C GLY A 247 3.83 0.63 -7.55
N ASP A 248 3.79 1.53 -6.57
CA ASP A 248 3.11 2.82 -6.70
C ASP A 248 3.75 3.76 -7.75
N ALA A 249 4.99 3.49 -8.17
CA ALA A 249 5.60 4.20 -9.30
C ALA A 249 4.91 3.85 -10.62
N PHE A 250 4.41 2.62 -10.77
CA PHE A 250 3.58 2.21 -11.90
C PHE A 250 2.17 2.77 -11.77
N ALA A 251 1.46 2.46 -10.69
CA ALA A 251 0.12 2.96 -10.44
C ALA A 251 -0.22 2.87 -8.94
N MET A 252 -0.70 3.96 -8.37
CA MET A 252 -1.24 3.99 -7.02
C MET A 252 -2.73 3.70 -7.05
N ILE A 253 -3.17 2.71 -6.31
CA ILE A 253 -4.60 2.39 -6.13
C ILE A 253 -5.17 3.23 -4.98
N PRO A 254 -6.45 3.68 -5.04
CA PRO A 254 -7.11 4.29 -3.89
C PRO A 254 -7.02 3.39 -2.65
N PRO A 255 -6.50 3.91 -1.51
CA PRO A 255 -6.17 3.08 -0.34
C PRO A 255 -7.37 2.39 0.31
N PHE A 256 -8.60 2.89 0.08
CA PHE A 256 -9.86 2.29 0.51
C PHE A 256 -9.98 0.79 0.18
N THR A 257 -9.35 0.32 -0.87
CA THR A 257 -9.43 -1.08 -1.29
C THR A 257 -8.51 -2.03 -0.51
N GLY A 258 -7.59 -1.51 0.32
CA GLY A 258 -6.62 -2.32 1.06
C GLY A 258 -5.55 -3.02 0.20
N ASN A 259 -5.44 -2.68 -1.08
CA ASN A 259 -4.68 -3.45 -2.07
C ASN A 259 -3.27 -2.93 -2.37
N GLY A 260 -2.90 -1.75 -1.90
CA GLY A 260 -1.64 -1.11 -2.29
C GLY A 260 -0.41 -1.98 -2.02
N MET A 261 -0.35 -2.60 -0.85
CA MET A 261 0.77 -3.47 -0.46
C MET A 261 0.82 -4.75 -1.31
N ALA A 262 -0.32 -5.42 -1.51
CA ALA A 262 -0.39 -6.61 -2.36
C ALA A 262 -0.02 -6.29 -3.82
N MET A 263 -0.49 -5.15 -4.36
CA MET A 263 -0.09 -4.70 -5.69
C MET A 263 1.40 -4.43 -5.82
N ALA A 264 2.04 -3.90 -4.78
CA ALA A 264 3.49 -3.71 -4.76
C ALA A 264 4.22 -5.06 -4.93
N PHE A 265 3.88 -6.07 -4.14
CA PHE A 265 4.42 -7.42 -4.26
C PHE A 265 4.08 -8.08 -5.60
N GLN A 266 2.82 -8.02 -6.01
CA GLN A 266 2.37 -8.60 -7.29
C GLN A 266 3.07 -7.95 -8.49
N SER A 267 3.40 -6.66 -8.43
CA SER A 267 4.16 -5.98 -9.49
C SER A 267 5.61 -6.47 -9.55
N ALA A 268 6.24 -6.68 -8.39
CA ALA A 268 7.57 -7.25 -8.29
C ALA A 268 7.61 -8.68 -8.87
N ALA A 269 6.67 -9.55 -8.49
CA ALA A 269 6.56 -10.91 -9.02
C ALA A 269 6.35 -10.94 -10.54
N ALA A 270 5.53 -10.03 -11.08
CA ALA A 270 5.31 -9.93 -12.53
C ALA A 270 6.57 -9.49 -13.30
N ALA A 271 7.44 -8.70 -12.66
CA ALA A 271 8.67 -8.17 -13.25
C ALA A 271 9.86 -9.15 -13.12
N LEU A 272 9.84 -10.05 -12.13
CA LEU A 272 10.96 -10.92 -11.77
C LEU A 272 11.52 -11.71 -12.97
N GLY A 273 10.73 -12.53 -13.62
CA GLY A 273 11.18 -13.39 -14.72
C GLY A 273 11.74 -12.61 -15.92
N PRO A 274 11.04 -11.57 -16.42
CA PRO A 274 11.58 -10.75 -17.52
C PRO A 274 12.91 -10.07 -17.19
N ILE A 275 13.07 -9.54 -15.96
CA ILE A 275 14.32 -8.89 -15.53
C ILE A 275 15.44 -9.93 -15.38
N ALA A 276 15.14 -11.11 -14.81
CA ALA A 276 16.11 -12.19 -14.70
C ALA A 276 16.64 -12.64 -16.08
N ALA A 277 15.75 -12.79 -17.07
CA ALA A 277 16.11 -13.14 -18.44
C ALA A 277 17.00 -12.05 -19.08
N TRP A 278 16.70 -10.76 -18.86
CA TRP A 278 17.56 -9.67 -19.30
C TRP A 278 18.94 -9.70 -18.63
N SER A 279 18.98 -9.89 -17.32
CA SER A 279 20.24 -9.95 -16.57
C SER A 279 21.16 -11.08 -17.05
N ARG A 280 20.59 -12.20 -17.46
CA ARG A 280 21.32 -13.35 -18.05
C ARG A 280 21.72 -13.15 -19.52
N GLY A 281 21.29 -12.05 -20.16
CA GLY A 281 21.55 -11.80 -21.58
C GLY A 281 20.60 -12.53 -22.54
N GLU A 282 19.53 -13.15 -22.03
CA GLU A 282 18.54 -13.91 -22.80
C GLU A 282 17.52 -12.99 -23.49
N ARG A 283 17.51 -11.70 -23.15
CA ARG A 283 16.52 -10.73 -23.64
C ARG A 283 17.07 -9.31 -23.67
N GLU A 284 16.54 -8.52 -24.60
CA GLU A 284 16.84 -7.09 -24.68
C GLU A 284 16.01 -6.27 -23.66
N TRP A 285 16.55 -5.11 -23.21
CA TRP A 285 15.90 -4.28 -22.20
C TRP A 285 14.57 -3.70 -22.65
N VAL A 286 14.48 -3.23 -23.89
CA VAL A 286 13.25 -2.66 -24.45
C VAL A 286 12.12 -3.69 -24.47
N GLU A 287 12.44 -4.93 -24.80
CA GLU A 287 11.47 -6.04 -24.76
C GLU A 287 11.06 -6.37 -23.32
N THR A 288 12.02 -6.38 -22.39
CA THR A 288 11.77 -6.58 -20.95
C THR A 288 10.77 -5.56 -20.42
N VAL A 289 10.99 -4.27 -20.68
CA VAL A 289 10.07 -3.18 -20.29
C VAL A 289 8.68 -3.39 -20.89
N ARG A 290 8.60 -3.74 -22.17
CA ARG A 290 7.32 -4.00 -22.87
C ARG A 290 6.55 -5.17 -22.23
N ILE A 291 7.22 -6.27 -21.93
CA ILE A 291 6.60 -7.46 -21.31
C ILE A 291 6.10 -7.13 -19.90
N VAL A 292 6.93 -6.52 -19.05
CA VAL A 292 6.54 -6.15 -17.68
C VAL A 292 5.32 -5.23 -17.72
N ARG A 293 5.37 -4.17 -18.52
CA ARG A 293 4.26 -3.22 -18.67
C ARG A 293 2.96 -3.90 -19.10
N ARG A 294 3.03 -4.80 -20.11
CA ARG A 294 1.87 -5.57 -20.56
C ARG A 294 1.29 -6.44 -19.45
N ARG A 295 2.16 -7.13 -18.67
CA ARG A 295 1.74 -7.97 -17.55
C ARG A 295 1.04 -7.14 -16.46
N LEU A 296 1.61 -5.99 -16.08
CA LEU A 296 1.04 -5.11 -15.06
C LEU A 296 -0.31 -4.53 -15.51
N ARG A 297 -0.43 -4.09 -16.76
CA ARG A 297 -1.70 -3.60 -17.31
C ARG A 297 -2.78 -4.68 -17.34
N ARG A 298 -2.43 -5.90 -17.75
CA ARG A 298 -3.38 -7.02 -17.77
C ARG A 298 -3.82 -7.39 -16.36
N ARG A 299 -2.89 -7.39 -15.40
CA ARG A 299 -3.19 -7.76 -14.01
C ARG A 299 -3.99 -6.67 -13.28
N PHE A 300 -3.65 -5.40 -13.47
CA PHE A 300 -4.19 -4.30 -12.66
C PHE A 300 -5.20 -3.42 -13.39
N GLY A 301 -5.35 -3.53 -14.70
CA GLY A 301 -6.19 -2.61 -15.49
C GLY A 301 -7.62 -2.52 -14.99
N VAL A 302 -8.32 -3.66 -14.88
CA VAL A 302 -9.70 -3.71 -14.37
C VAL A 302 -9.77 -3.26 -12.91
N ARG A 303 -8.84 -3.74 -12.07
CA ARG A 303 -8.74 -3.38 -10.65
C ARG A 303 -8.66 -1.87 -10.44
N LEU A 304 -7.78 -1.19 -11.19
CA LEU A 304 -7.59 0.26 -11.09
C LEU A 304 -8.83 1.04 -11.55
N VAL A 305 -9.54 0.56 -12.59
CA VAL A 305 -10.79 1.18 -13.04
C VAL A 305 -11.87 1.05 -11.99
N VAL A 306 -12.06 -0.15 -11.44
CA VAL A 306 -13.09 -0.42 -10.42
C VAL A 306 -12.77 0.33 -9.13
N ALA A 307 -11.50 0.36 -8.71
CA ALA A 307 -11.06 1.10 -7.54
C ALA A 307 -11.28 2.61 -7.66
N ASP A 308 -11.02 3.21 -8.84
CA ASP A 308 -11.29 4.63 -9.10
C ASP A 308 -12.78 4.95 -9.07
N LEU A 309 -13.61 4.09 -9.67
CA LEU A 309 -15.07 4.21 -9.59
C LEU A 309 -15.57 4.14 -8.15
N LEU A 310 -15.12 3.14 -7.38
CA LEU A 310 -15.49 2.99 -5.97
C LEU A 310 -15.02 4.19 -5.13
N HIS A 311 -13.82 4.71 -5.39
CA HIS A 311 -13.31 5.89 -4.70
C HIS A 311 -14.22 7.10 -4.90
N ARG A 312 -14.61 7.37 -6.15
CA ARG A 312 -15.56 8.46 -6.46
C ARG A 312 -16.92 8.23 -5.80
N PHE A 313 -17.38 6.99 -5.82
CA PHE A 313 -18.66 6.60 -5.24
C PHE A 313 -18.70 6.78 -3.72
N VAL A 314 -17.64 6.35 -3.03
CA VAL A 314 -17.52 6.45 -1.57
C VAL A 314 -17.44 7.92 -1.09
N HIS A 315 -16.89 8.81 -1.92
CA HIS A 315 -16.75 10.23 -1.57
C HIS A 315 -17.89 11.13 -2.07
N ALA A 316 -18.87 10.59 -2.81
CA ALA A 316 -20.05 11.32 -3.23
C ALA A 316 -21.20 11.06 -2.24
N PRO A 317 -21.77 12.09 -1.55
CA PRO A 317 -22.73 11.85 -0.46
C PRO A 317 -23.97 11.03 -0.86
N PRO A 318 -24.67 11.25 -1.99
CA PRO A 318 -25.82 10.43 -2.35
C PRO A 318 -25.43 8.96 -2.61
N PRO A 319 -24.45 8.61 -3.46
CA PRO A 319 -24.02 7.24 -3.69
C PRO A 319 -23.51 6.52 -2.44
N GLN A 320 -22.79 7.22 -1.57
CA GLN A 320 -22.32 6.65 -0.29
C GLN A 320 -23.46 6.13 0.57
N ARG A 321 -24.56 6.92 0.70
CA ARG A 321 -25.73 6.52 1.48
C ARG A 321 -26.43 5.27 0.89
N TRP A 322 -26.54 5.20 -0.44
CA TRP A 322 -27.10 4.03 -1.12
C TRP A 322 -26.25 2.79 -0.91
N PHE A 323 -24.93 2.90 -1.05
CA PHE A 323 -24.01 1.79 -0.80
C PHE A 323 -24.15 1.25 0.62
N LEU A 324 -24.18 2.13 1.60
CA LEU A 324 -24.28 1.74 3.02
C LEU A 324 -25.66 1.19 3.38
N ALA A 325 -26.74 1.72 2.80
CA ALA A 325 -28.07 1.15 2.95
C ALA A 325 -28.13 -0.27 2.36
N ALA A 326 -27.58 -0.46 1.16
CA ALA A 326 -27.50 -1.77 0.54
C ALA A 326 -26.61 -2.75 1.34
N ASN A 327 -25.52 -2.26 1.93
CA ASN A 327 -24.67 -3.07 2.79
C ASN A 327 -25.36 -3.50 4.09
N ARG A 328 -26.12 -2.60 4.73
CA ARG A 328 -26.97 -2.94 5.90
C ARG A 328 -28.03 -3.98 5.58
N ALA A 329 -28.60 -3.92 4.38
CA ALA A 329 -29.59 -4.88 3.88
C ALA A 329 -28.94 -6.21 3.41
N GLY A 330 -27.63 -6.37 3.49
CA GLY A 330 -26.93 -7.56 2.98
C GLY A 330 -26.92 -7.69 1.45
N LEU A 331 -27.30 -6.62 0.73
CA LEU A 331 -27.43 -6.63 -0.73
C LEU A 331 -26.12 -6.34 -1.48
N VAL A 332 -25.08 -5.89 -0.78
CA VAL A 332 -23.78 -5.65 -1.41
C VAL A 332 -23.07 -7.00 -1.59
N PRO A 333 -22.81 -7.43 -2.83
CA PRO A 333 -22.13 -8.68 -3.09
C PRO A 333 -20.63 -8.55 -2.80
N PHE A 334 -20.26 -8.57 -1.51
CA PHE A 334 -18.89 -8.34 -1.05
C PHE A 334 -17.87 -9.27 -1.73
N ARG A 335 -18.18 -10.58 -1.85
CA ARG A 335 -17.28 -11.57 -2.46
C ARG A 335 -16.93 -11.29 -3.93
N PRO A 336 -17.86 -10.96 -4.84
CA PRO A 336 -17.54 -10.56 -6.20
C PRO A 336 -16.68 -9.30 -6.27
N PHE A 337 -17.01 -8.26 -5.50
CA PHE A 337 -16.19 -7.04 -5.44
C PHE A 337 -14.78 -7.31 -4.90
N TYR A 338 -14.68 -8.13 -3.86
CA TYR A 338 -13.39 -8.55 -3.33
C TYR A 338 -12.54 -9.24 -4.42
N ARG A 339 -13.10 -10.21 -5.15
CA ARG A 339 -12.39 -10.94 -6.23
C ARG A 339 -11.91 -10.03 -7.37
N ILE A 340 -12.68 -8.98 -7.71
CA ILE A 340 -12.27 -8.02 -8.76
C ILE A 340 -11.10 -7.15 -8.27
N LEU A 341 -11.11 -6.82 -7.00
CA LEU A 341 -10.10 -5.96 -6.39
C LEU A 341 -8.84 -6.73 -5.97
N HIS A 342 -8.89 -8.02 -5.77
CA HIS A 342 -7.79 -8.84 -5.29
C HIS A 342 -7.39 -9.93 -6.27
#